data_037b9bb780d8a5aafa6b25a3db735903
#
_entry.id   037b9bb780d8a5aafa6b25a3db735903
#
_cell.length_a   1.000
_cell.length_b   1.000
_cell.length_c   1.000
_cell.angle_alpha   90.00
_cell.angle_beta   90.00
_cell.angle_gamma   90.00
#
_symmetry.space_group_name_H-M   'P 1'
#
loop_
_entity.id
_entity.type
_entity.pdbx_description
1 polymer ?
#
loop_
_entity_poly.entity_id
_entity_poly.type
_entity_poly.pdbx_seq_one_letter_code
_entity_poly.pdbx_strand_id
1 'polypeptide(L)'
;LIVIALVSVLLLGLIIYFAINFDPNAYKPLITELVREKKQRELRLDGDIHLMLFPTLGIELGALALSEHVSHVEFASAERVQVSLALLPLLRKKLEVDQIVVTGLNANLIRFEDGRINIADLLAKGEQPEQFKLDIGHVAAQKSTLTFRDDASGRRFVFRDVNLEADRLASSPGQTA
;
A
#
# COMPACT_ATOMS: atom_id res chain seq x y z
N LEU A 1 19.89 35.76 -14.68
CA LEU A 1 19.39 35.69 -13.28
C LEU A 1 17.89 36.00 -13.20
N ILE A 2 17.40 37.14 -13.71
CA ILE A 2 15.98 37.56 -13.62
C ILE A 2 15.06 36.56 -14.35
N VAL A 3 15.42 36.07 -15.55
CA VAL A 3 14.62 35.07 -16.27
C VAL A 3 14.52 33.76 -15.55
N ILE A 4 15.61 33.30 -14.92
CA ILE A 4 15.60 32.07 -14.11
C ILE A 4 14.70 32.24 -12.88
N ALA A 5 14.78 33.39 -12.21
CA ALA A 5 13.92 33.69 -11.07
C ALA A 5 12.43 33.72 -11.46
N LEU A 6 12.09 34.35 -12.60
CA LEU A 6 10.72 34.39 -13.13
C LEU A 6 10.20 32.99 -13.47
N VAL A 7 11.01 32.17 -14.16
CA VAL A 7 10.66 30.78 -14.47
C VAL A 7 10.46 29.95 -13.21
N SER A 8 11.33 30.11 -12.20
CA SER A 8 11.21 29.40 -10.92
C SER A 8 9.93 29.79 -10.17
N VAL A 9 9.58 31.08 -10.15
CA VAL A 9 8.32 31.56 -9.53
C VAL A 9 7.11 31.04 -10.29
N LEU A 10 7.15 31.01 -11.62
CA LEU A 10 6.06 30.46 -12.45
C LEU A 10 5.89 28.97 -12.21
N LEU A 11 6.98 28.20 -12.18
CA LEU A 11 6.95 26.75 -11.88
C LEU A 11 6.41 26.49 -10.48
N LEU A 12 6.86 27.24 -9.49
CA LEU A 12 6.37 27.12 -8.12
C LEU A 12 4.87 27.43 -8.05
N GLY A 13 4.42 28.50 -8.70
CA GLY A 13 3.00 28.86 -8.78
C GLY A 13 2.17 27.76 -9.46
N LEU A 14 2.69 27.12 -10.51
CA LEU A 14 2.05 26.02 -11.21
C LEU A 14 1.94 24.77 -10.31
N ILE A 15 3.01 24.43 -9.60
CA ILE A 15 3.02 23.31 -8.64
C ILE A 15 2.00 23.55 -7.53
N ILE A 16 1.95 24.75 -6.95
CA ILE A 16 0.98 25.13 -5.93
C ILE A 16 -0.44 25.07 -6.49
N TYR A 17 -0.67 25.58 -7.69
CA TYR A 17 -1.97 25.52 -8.35
C TYR A 17 -2.46 24.08 -8.52
N PHE A 18 -1.60 23.17 -9.03
CA PHE A 18 -1.93 21.76 -9.15
C PHE A 18 -2.16 21.09 -7.80
N ALA A 19 -1.32 21.38 -6.80
CA ALA A 19 -1.46 20.80 -5.46
C ALA A 19 -2.78 21.19 -4.77
N ILE A 20 -3.28 22.42 -5.01
CA ILE A 20 -4.54 22.91 -4.42
C ILE A 20 -5.76 22.36 -5.18
N ASN A 21 -5.66 22.19 -6.50
CA ASN A 21 -6.80 21.79 -7.35
C ASN A 21 -6.84 20.27 -7.60
N PHE A 22 -5.80 19.51 -7.23
CA PHE A 22 -5.77 18.07 -7.41
C PHE A 22 -6.54 17.39 -6.26
N ASP A 23 -7.65 16.76 -6.59
CA ASP A 23 -8.41 15.94 -5.63
C ASP A 23 -8.05 14.45 -5.81
N PRO A 24 -7.23 13.89 -4.92
CA PRO A 24 -6.89 12.46 -4.99
C PRO A 24 -8.09 11.56 -4.70
N ASN A 25 -9.13 12.06 -4.03
CA ASN A 25 -10.31 11.28 -3.71
C ASN A 25 -11.17 10.96 -4.95
N ALA A 26 -11.06 11.76 -6.00
CA ALA A 26 -11.71 11.48 -7.28
C ALA A 26 -11.25 10.14 -7.91
N TYR A 27 -10.09 9.63 -7.51
CA TYR A 27 -9.54 8.35 -7.99
C TYR A 27 -9.96 7.13 -7.17
N LYS A 28 -10.68 7.30 -6.04
CA LYS A 28 -11.17 6.17 -5.22
C LYS A 28 -11.93 5.13 -6.04
N PRO A 29 -12.90 5.50 -6.90
CA PRO A 29 -13.63 4.50 -7.70
C PRO A 29 -12.72 3.71 -8.64
N LEU A 30 -11.73 4.38 -9.24
CA LEU A 30 -10.77 3.71 -10.13
C LEU A 30 -9.92 2.70 -9.36
N ILE A 31 -9.42 3.09 -8.19
CA ILE A 31 -8.58 2.23 -7.34
C ILE A 31 -9.37 1.00 -6.88
N THR A 32 -10.59 1.19 -6.40
CA THR A 32 -11.44 0.09 -5.92
C THR A 32 -11.79 -0.87 -7.05
N GLU A 33 -12.08 -0.35 -8.26
CA GLU A 33 -12.36 -1.16 -9.43
C GLU A 33 -11.15 -1.97 -9.88
N LEU A 34 -9.95 -1.37 -9.91
CA LEU A 34 -8.71 -2.07 -10.26
C LEU A 34 -8.41 -3.23 -9.29
N VAL A 35 -8.65 -3.04 -7.99
CA VAL A 35 -8.48 -4.11 -7.00
C VAL A 35 -9.50 -5.21 -7.23
N ARG A 36 -10.73 -4.87 -7.50
CA ARG A 36 -11.80 -5.82 -7.81
C ARG A 36 -11.46 -6.66 -9.04
N GLU A 37 -11.03 -6.01 -10.14
CA GLU A 37 -10.69 -6.71 -11.39
C GLU A 37 -9.44 -7.58 -11.26
N LYS A 38 -8.39 -7.05 -10.61
CA LYS A 38 -7.08 -7.72 -10.58
C LYS A 38 -6.97 -8.77 -9.47
N LYS A 39 -7.67 -8.58 -8.34
CA LYS A 39 -7.53 -9.43 -7.15
C LYS A 39 -8.83 -10.12 -6.75
N GLN A 40 -9.96 -9.82 -7.41
CA GLN A 40 -11.28 -10.35 -7.07
C GLN A 40 -11.62 -10.16 -5.59
N ARG A 41 -11.20 -9.01 -5.05
CA ARG A 41 -11.46 -8.54 -3.70
C ARG A 41 -12.09 -7.16 -3.74
N GLU A 42 -12.94 -6.87 -2.77
CA GLU A 42 -13.52 -5.55 -2.62
C GLU A 42 -12.65 -4.70 -1.71
N LEU A 43 -12.18 -3.58 -2.24
CA LEU A 43 -11.50 -2.55 -1.47
C LEU A 43 -12.49 -1.44 -1.15
N ARG A 44 -12.68 -1.13 0.14
CA ARG A 44 -13.40 0.06 0.60
C ARG A 44 -12.38 1.09 1.06
N LEU A 45 -12.56 2.33 0.63
CA LEU A 45 -11.76 3.50 1.02
C LEU A 45 -12.68 4.46 1.76
N ASP A 46 -12.92 4.17 3.06
CA ASP A 46 -13.84 4.92 3.91
C ASP A 46 -13.22 6.27 4.35
N GLY A 47 -11.90 6.31 4.53
CA GLY A 47 -11.16 7.55 4.82
C GLY A 47 -10.65 8.26 3.58
N ASP A 48 -10.25 9.53 3.73
CA ASP A 48 -9.76 10.34 2.62
C ASP A 48 -8.34 9.97 2.19
N ILE A 49 -8.05 10.27 0.92
CA ILE A 49 -6.71 10.17 0.35
C ILE A 49 -6.07 11.55 0.43
N HIS A 50 -4.92 11.64 1.08
CA HIS A 50 -4.15 12.88 1.20
C HIS A 50 -2.80 12.75 0.50
N LEU A 51 -2.40 13.81 -0.21
CA LEU A 51 -1.05 13.91 -0.73
C LEU A 51 -0.12 14.42 0.35
N MET A 52 0.99 13.73 0.54
CA MET A 52 2.12 14.20 1.36
C MET A 52 3.18 14.75 0.42
N LEU A 53 3.53 16.03 0.58
CA LEU A 53 4.50 16.71 -0.29
C LEU A 53 5.81 17.01 0.43
N PHE A 54 5.79 17.08 1.75
CA PHE A 54 6.94 17.38 2.59
C PHE A 54 6.77 16.74 3.99
N PRO A 55 7.82 16.17 4.61
CA PRO A 55 9.21 16.04 4.15
C PRO A 55 9.42 14.96 3.09
N THR A 56 8.47 14.06 2.88
CA THR A 56 8.50 12.99 1.89
C THR A 56 7.35 13.14 0.90
N LEU A 57 7.59 12.84 -0.37
CA LEU A 57 6.53 12.75 -1.35
C LEU A 57 5.80 11.41 -1.18
N GLY A 58 4.48 11.43 -1.12
CA GLY A 58 3.72 10.21 -0.94
C GLY A 58 2.22 10.42 -0.89
N ILE A 59 1.53 9.36 -0.50
CA ILE A 59 0.08 9.37 -0.25
C ILE A 59 -0.22 8.78 1.13
N GLU A 60 -1.21 9.34 1.77
CA GLU A 60 -1.83 8.78 2.96
C GLU A 60 -3.26 8.39 2.62
N LEU A 61 -3.60 7.14 2.85
CA LEU A 61 -4.96 6.62 2.79
C LEU A 61 -5.49 6.58 4.22
N GLY A 62 -6.65 7.14 4.46
CA GLY A 62 -7.37 7.02 5.72
C GLY A 62 -7.93 5.60 5.91
N ALA A 63 -8.97 5.46 6.71
CA ALA A 63 -9.58 4.16 6.99
C ALA A 63 -9.92 3.41 5.70
N LEU A 64 -9.49 2.16 5.64
CA LEU A 64 -9.73 1.28 4.50
C LEU A 64 -9.97 -0.17 4.96
N ALA A 65 -10.68 -0.93 4.14
CA ALA A 65 -10.92 -2.35 4.37
C ALA A 65 -10.84 -3.14 3.05
N LEU A 66 -10.33 -4.35 3.13
CA LEU A 66 -10.21 -5.30 2.02
C LEU A 66 -11.00 -6.56 2.35
N SER A 67 -11.80 -7.04 1.40
CA SER A 67 -12.55 -8.28 1.57
C SER A 67 -11.70 -9.52 1.39
N GLU A 68 -12.23 -10.67 1.79
CA GLU A 68 -11.76 -11.99 1.34
C GLU A 68 -11.89 -12.14 -0.18
N HIS A 69 -11.09 -13.06 -0.73
CA HIS A 69 -11.15 -13.38 -2.16
C HIS A 69 -12.53 -13.91 -2.56
N VAL A 70 -13.14 -13.33 -3.60
CA VAL A 70 -14.48 -13.69 -4.11
C VAL A 70 -15.54 -13.67 -3.01
N SER A 71 -15.48 -12.71 -2.08
CA SER A 71 -16.38 -12.61 -0.93
C SER A 71 -16.53 -11.15 -0.48
N HIS A 72 -17.63 -10.85 0.21
CA HIS A 72 -17.86 -9.56 0.86
C HIS A 72 -17.43 -9.55 2.33
N VAL A 73 -16.95 -10.68 2.85
CA VAL A 73 -16.45 -10.77 4.24
C VAL A 73 -15.13 -10.01 4.36
N GLU A 74 -14.98 -9.20 5.39
CA GLU A 74 -13.77 -8.44 5.63
C GLU A 74 -12.59 -9.37 5.97
N PHE A 75 -11.54 -9.31 5.17
CA PHE A 75 -10.26 -9.97 5.41
C PHE A 75 -9.38 -9.11 6.32
N ALA A 76 -9.21 -7.85 5.96
CA ALA A 76 -8.37 -6.92 6.69
C ALA A 76 -8.91 -5.50 6.62
N SER A 77 -8.65 -4.73 7.67
CA SER A 77 -8.87 -3.29 7.71
C SER A 77 -7.68 -2.58 8.32
N ALA A 78 -7.51 -1.30 8.00
CA ALA A 78 -6.49 -0.45 8.59
C ALA A 78 -7.05 0.95 8.83
N GLU A 79 -6.58 1.58 9.91
CA GLU A 79 -6.94 2.96 10.22
C GLU A 79 -6.27 3.94 9.25
N ARG A 80 -5.02 3.61 8.84
CA ARG A 80 -4.20 4.45 7.98
C ARG A 80 -3.13 3.65 7.27
N VAL A 81 -2.92 3.99 6.00
CA VAL A 81 -1.79 3.49 5.21
C VAL A 81 -1.05 4.66 4.59
N GLN A 82 0.24 4.77 4.84
CA GLN A 82 1.12 5.77 4.25
C GLN A 82 2.09 5.09 3.29
N VAL A 83 2.20 5.63 2.08
CA VAL A 83 3.15 5.18 1.06
C VAL A 83 3.98 6.37 0.64
N SER A 84 5.29 6.30 0.88
CA SER A 84 6.25 7.35 0.54
C SER A 84 7.11 6.92 -0.63
N LEU A 85 7.49 7.87 -1.46
CA LEU A 85 8.33 7.67 -2.64
C LEU A 85 9.72 8.25 -2.41
N ALA A 86 10.74 7.55 -2.91
CA ALA A 86 12.11 8.03 -2.89
C ALA A 86 12.28 9.15 -3.95
N LEU A 87 12.59 10.37 -3.48
CA LEU A 87 12.68 11.55 -4.36
C LEU A 87 13.84 11.49 -5.35
N LEU A 88 15.02 11.02 -4.93
CA LEU A 88 16.21 10.97 -5.79
C LEU A 88 16.04 10.02 -6.99
N PRO A 89 15.53 8.80 -6.83
CA PRO A 89 15.17 7.93 -7.93
C PRO A 89 14.12 8.54 -8.86
N LEU A 90 13.11 9.22 -8.29
CA LEU A 90 12.05 9.86 -9.06
C LEU A 90 12.58 10.93 -10.02
N LEU A 91 13.59 11.72 -9.61
CA LEU A 91 14.29 12.68 -10.48
C LEU A 91 14.99 11.99 -11.66
N ARG A 92 15.32 10.70 -11.53
CA ARG A 92 15.91 9.85 -12.59
C ARG A 92 14.85 9.03 -13.33
N LYS A 93 13.57 9.38 -13.21
CA LYS A 93 12.41 8.69 -13.80
C LYS A 93 12.27 7.23 -13.33
N LYS A 94 12.76 6.91 -12.13
CA LYS A 94 12.54 5.62 -11.47
C LYS A 94 11.55 5.80 -10.35
N LEU A 95 10.51 4.96 -10.33
CA LEU A 95 9.53 4.92 -9.25
C LEU A 95 10.00 3.88 -8.22
N GLU A 96 10.48 4.35 -7.09
CA GLU A 96 10.90 3.51 -5.97
C GLU A 96 10.07 3.88 -4.74
N VAL A 97 9.49 2.88 -4.09
CA VAL A 97 8.75 3.06 -2.84
C VAL A 97 9.76 3.09 -1.70
N ASP A 98 9.87 4.23 -1.03
CA ASP A 98 10.77 4.41 0.09
C ASP A 98 10.25 3.68 1.33
N GLN A 99 8.97 3.91 1.64
CA GLN A 99 8.39 3.40 2.87
C GLN A 99 6.89 3.11 2.69
N ILE A 100 6.43 2.02 3.34
CA ILE A 100 5.02 1.72 3.56
C ILE A 100 4.80 1.58 5.06
N VAL A 101 3.92 2.40 5.63
CA VAL A 101 3.51 2.31 7.04
C VAL A 101 2.03 2.04 7.13
N VAL A 102 1.66 0.96 7.80
CA VAL A 102 0.27 0.59 8.09
C VAL A 102 0.02 0.76 9.58
N THR A 103 -0.95 1.59 9.95
CA THR A 103 -1.34 1.81 11.34
C THR A 103 -2.72 1.24 11.60
N GLY A 104 -2.87 0.55 12.74
CA GLY A 104 -4.15 -0.03 13.16
C GLY A 104 -4.63 -1.15 12.25
N LEU A 105 -3.70 -1.94 11.69
CA LEU A 105 -4.06 -3.11 10.87
C LEU A 105 -4.81 -4.14 11.72
N ASN A 106 -5.98 -4.54 11.25
CA ASN A 106 -6.72 -5.69 11.78
C ASN A 106 -6.86 -6.72 10.64
N ALA A 107 -6.20 -7.87 10.75
CA ALA A 107 -6.18 -8.86 9.69
C ALA A 107 -6.53 -10.26 10.20
N ASN A 108 -7.33 -10.98 9.40
CA ASN A 108 -7.79 -12.34 9.68
C ASN A 108 -7.10 -13.32 8.73
N LEU A 109 -6.07 -14.01 9.22
CA LEU A 109 -5.38 -15.07 8.48
C LEU A 109 -6.07 -16.40 8.75
N ILE A 110 -6.45 -17.11 7.70
CA ILE A 110 -7.13 -18.39 7.78
C ILE A 110 -6.31 -19.43 7.03
N ARG A 111 -5.96 -20.51 7.73
CA ARG A 111 -5.50 -21.75 7.12
C ARG A 111 -6.68 -22.71 7.01
N PHE A 112 -7.09 -23.00 5.79
CA PHE A 112 -8.18 -23.96 5.52
C PHE A 112 -7.76 -25.41 5.80
N GLU A 113 -8.70 -26.35 5.89
CA GLU A 113 -8.44 -27.76 6.10
C GLU A 113 -7.54 -28.39 5.02
N ASP A 114 -7.59 -27.89 3.77
CA ASP A 114 -6.75 -28.31 2.66
C ASP A 114 -5.32 -27.71 2.68
N GLY A 115 -4.99 -26.93 3.72
CA GLY A 115 -3.68 -26.29 3.91
C GLY A 115 -3.50 -24.97 3.19
N ARG A 116 -4.44 -24.54 2.32
CA ARG A 116 -4.39 -23.23 1.69
C ARG A 116 -4.57 -22.13 2.71
N ILE A 117 -4.01 -20.97 2.42
CA ILE A 117 -4.20 -19.75 3.22
C ILE A 117 -5.02 -18.72 2.43
N ASN A 118 -5.85 -17.96 3.13
CA ASN A 118 -6.77 -17.00 2.52
C ASN A 118 -6.08 -15.79 1.84
N ILE A 119 -4.77 -15.65 1.98
CA ILE A 119 -3.95 -14.61 1.30
C ILE A 119 -3.15 -15.16 0.11
N ALA A 120 -3.36 -16.41 -0.29
CA ALA A 120 -2.58 -17.05 -1.36
C ALA A 120 -2.65 -16.25 -2.69
N ASP A 121 -3.80 -15.65 -3.00
CA ASP A 121 -4.00 -14.79 -4.17
C ASP A 121 -3.21 -13.46 -4.10
N LEU A 122 -2.99 -12.94 -2.90
CA LEU A 122 -2.19 -11.74 -2.67
C LEU A 122 -0.69 -12.03 -2.79
N LEU A 123 -0.26 -13.23 -2.38
CA LEU A 123 1.13 -13.69 -2.45
C LEU A 123 1.50 -14.25 -3.83
N ALA A 124 0.51 -14.64 -4.64
CA ALA A 124 0.76 -15.10 -5.99
C ALA A 124 1.45 -13.99 -6.80
N LYS A 125 2.61 -14.33 -7.37
CA LYS A 125 3.32 -13.43 -8.30
C LYS A 125 2.41 -13.19 -9.51
N GLY A 126 1.74 -12.04 -9.54
CA GLY A 126 1.08 -11.58 -10.76
C GLY A 126 2.13 -11.35 -11.84
N GLU A 127 1.71 -11.40 -13.10
CA GLU A 127 2.52 -10.91 -14.22
C GLU A 127 2.77 -9.41 -14.01
N GLN A 128 3.84 -9.09 -13.30
CA GLN A 128 4.30 -7.72 -13.21
C GLN A 128 5.00 -7.40 -14.54
N PRO A 129 4.61 -6.33 -15.24
CA PRO A 129 5.40 -5.84 -16.34
C PRO A 129 6.83 -5.60 -15.83
N GLU A 130 7.83 -6.11 -16.54
CA GLU A 130 9.27 -6.01 -16.15
C GLU A 130 9.75 -4.58 -15.84
N GLN A 131 8.94 -3.58 -16.21
CA GLN A 131 9.22 -2.15 -16.02
C GLN A 131 8.95 -1.65 -14.58
N PHE A 132 8.24 -2.40 -13.74
CA PHE A 132 7.95 -2.03 -12.35
C PHE A 132 8.57 -3.02 -11.37
N LYS A 133 9.87 -2.92 -11.17
CA LYS A 133 10.50 -3.53 -10.00
C LYS A 133 10.13 -2.66 -8.79
N LEU A 134 9.16 -3.10 -8.00
CA LEU A 134 8.87 -2.51 -6.70
C LEU A 134 10.02 -2.88 -5.76
N ASP A 135 10.94 -1.95 -5.61
CA ASP A 135 11.94 -1.99 -4.54
C ASP A 135 11.35 -1.20 -3.37
N ILE A 136 11.04 -1.88 -2.26
CA ILE A 136 10.44 -1.26 -1.08
C ILE A 136 11.52 -1.17 -0.02
N GLY A 137 11.91 0.06 0.33
CA GLY A 137 12.98 0.32 1.28
C GLY A 137 12.61 -0.09 2.71
N HIS A 138 11.39 0.23 3.15
CA HIS A 138 10.94 -0.02 4.51
C HIS A 138 9.45 -0.35 4.55
N VAL A 139 9.07 -1.35 5.35
CA VAL A 139 7.66 -1.67 5.65
C VAL A 139 7.47 -1.74 7.15
N ALA A 140 6.49 -1.01 7.67
CA ALA A 140 6.13 -1.06 9.09
C ALA A 140 4.62 -1.29 9.25
N ALA A 141 4.27 -2.14 10.21
CA ALA A 141 2.91 -2.29 10.71
C ALA A 141 2.92 -1.91 12.20
N GLN A 142 2.06 -0.97 12.59
CA GLN A 142 2.01 -0.42 13.93
C GLN A 142 0.62 -0.60 14.54
N LYS A 143 0.56 -0.88 15.86
CA LYS A 143 -0.70 -1.05 16.62
C LYS A 143 -1.64 -2.05 15.96
N SER A 144 -1.08 -3.14 15.44
CA SER A 144 -1.82 -4.10 14.64
C SER A 144 -2.44 -5.21 15.48
N THR A 145 -3.55 -5.76 15.02
CA THR A 145 -4.18 -6.97 15.54
C THR A 145 -4.20 -8.01 14.44
N LEU A 146 -3.58 -9.17 14.70
CA LEU A 146 -3.57 -10.29 13.78
C LEU A 146 -4.31 -11.46 14.41
N THR A 147 -5.34 -11.93 13.71
CA THR A 147 -6.03 -13.17 14.08
C THR A 147 -5.59 -14.28 13.13
N PHE A 148 -5.10 -15.36 13.65
CA PHE A 148 -4.81 -16.57 12.89
C PHE A 148 -5.80 -17.67 13.29
N ARG A 149 -6.51 -18.22 12.31
CA ARG A 149 -7.43 -19.34 12.47
C ARG A 149 -6.94 -20.51 11.64
N ASP A 150 -6.83 -21.66 12.29
CA ASP A 150 -6.49 -22.92 11.67
C ASP A 150 -7.71 -23.84 11.66
N ASP A 151 -8.36 -23.95 10.52
CA ASP A 151 -9.59 -24.73 10.38
C ASP A 151 -9.32 -26.25 10.52
N ALA A 152 -8.11 -26.73 10.18
CA ALA A 152 -7.74 -28.15 10.34
C ALA A 152 -7.62 -28.57 11.79
N SER A 153 -7.12 -27.69 12.66
CA SER A 153 -6.97 -27.98 14.11
C SER A 153 -8.04 -27.34 14.98
N GLY A 154 -8.89 -26.48 14.43
CA GLY A 154 -9.90 -25.70 15.16
C GLY A 154 -9.29 -24.62 16.06
N ARG A 155 -8.00 -24.34 15.95
CA ARG A 155 -7.30 -23.39 16.81
C ARG A 155 -7.41 -21.97 16.28
N ARG A 156 -7.53 -21.01 17.23
CA ARG A 156 -7.52 -19.57 16.92
C ARG A 156 -6.54 -18.87 17.85
N PHE A 157 -5.68 -18.04 17.26
CA PHE A 157 -4.71 -17.22 17.98
C PHE A 157 -4.99 -15.75 17.64
N VAL A 158 -4.91 -14.87 18.64
CA VAL A 158 -5.07 -13.42 18.47
C VAL A 158 -3.85 -12.73 19.05
N PHE A 159 -3.15 -12.02 18.19
CA PHE A 159 -2.00 -11.20 18.54
C PHE A 159 -2.46 -9.74 18.51
N ARG A 160 -2.31 -9.01 19.61
CA ARG A 160 -2.68 -7.59 19.74
C ARG A 160 -1.43 -6.77 19.95
N ASP A 161 -1.54 -5.46 19.62
CA ASP A 161 -0.45 -4.49 19.72
C ASP A 161 0.84 -4.93 19.00
N VAL A 162 0.65 -5.62 17.86
CA VAL A 162 1.76 -6.10 17.05
C VAL A 162 2.39 -4.92 16.34
N ASN A 163 3.70 -4.78 16.50
CA ASN A 163 4.52 -3.83 15.76
C ASN A 163 5.57 -4.65 15.01
N LEU A 164 5.56 -4.53 13.68
CA LEU A 164 6.46 -5.22 12.77
C LEU A 164 7.17 -4.19 11.91
N GLU A 165 8.45 -4.40 11.71
CA GLU A 165 9.27 -3.59 10.80
C GLU A 165 10.12 -4.53 9.95
N ALA A 166 10.23 -4.22 8.67
CA ALA A 166 11.08 -4.93 7.74
C ALA A 166 11.76 -3.95 6.80
N ASP A 167 13.08 -4.05 6.71
CA ASP A 167 13.90 -3.26 5.81
C ASP A 167 14.25 -4.04 4.56
N ARG A 168 14.24 -3.35 3.40
CA ARG A 168 14.66 -3.85 2.09
C ARG A 168 13.95 -5.13 1.67
N LEU A 169 12.69 -5.02 1.38
CA LEU A 169 11.97 -6.07 0.67
C LEU A 169 12.32 -5.99 -0.82
N ALA A 170 13.55 -6.36 -1.17
CA ALA A 170 13.97 -6.46 -2.56
C ALA A 170 13.39 -7.75 -3.15
N SER A 171 12.66 -7.63 -4.25
CA SER A 171 12.33 -8.77 -5.11
C SER A 171 13.60 -9.23 -5.83
N SER A 172 14.49 -9.97 -5.15
CA SER A 172 15.63 -10.61 -5.81
C SER A 172 15.15 -11.79 -6.64
N PRO A 173 15.47 -11.86 -7.94
CA PRO A 173 15.34 -13.11 -8.68
C PRO A 173 16.42 -14.06 -8.18
N GLY A 174 15.97 -15.14 -7.52
CA GLY A 174 16.67 -16.39 -7.29
C GLY A 174 18.19 -16.38 -7.27
N GLN A 175 18.81 -16.32 -6.08
CA GLN A 175 20.05 -17.04 -5.85
C GLN A 175 19.69 -18.44 -5.33
N THR A 176 19.64 -19.39 -6.23
CA THR A 176 19.81 -20.81 -5.89
C THR A 176 21.29 -21.01 -5.61
N ALA A 177 21.61 -21.35 -4.37
CA ALA A 177 22.85 -22.02 -4.00
C ALA A 177 22.65 -23.53 -4.14
#